data_7e625abfff7bba1eb05830172ce7154e
#
_entry.id   7e625abfff7bba1eb05830172ce7154e
#
_cell.length_a   1.000
_cell.length_b   1.000
_cell.length_c   1.000
_cell.angle_alpha   90.00
_cell.angle_beta   90.00
_cell.angle_gamma   90.00
#
_symmetry.space_group_name_H-M   'P 1'
#
loop_
_entity.id
_entity.type
_entity.pdbx_description
1 polymer ?
#
loop_
_entity_poly.entity_id
_entity_poly.type
_entity_poly.pdbx_seq_one_letter_code
_entity_poly.pdbx_strand_id
1 'polypeptide(L)'
;ECVERGLNPITTHLVVADENRTEKTICLAVSPALKAYGISGRARLFEVVERVKQINLERQARAPGRTFRGTSHSAEELRAHPELALDYIAAPPRMTYYMRYSSRIYQIYLKYVAAEDIHVYSIDEVFIDATRYLRTYGKTARELAAQMIGEVLHDTGIIATAGVGSNLYLAKVAMDILAKHAVPDENGVRMAELTEQSYREQLWSHRPLTDFWRV
;
A
#
# COMPACT_ATOMS: atom_id res chain seq x y z
N GLU A 1 -7.69 -7.94 -4.03
CA GLU A 1 -9.16 -7.79 -4.11
C GLU A 1 -9.58 -6.91 -5.30
N CYS A 2 -9.01 -5.70 -5.45
CA CYS A 2 -9.36 -4.83 -6.59
C CYS A 2 -9.01 -5.46 -7.94
N VAL A 3 -7.79 -5.96 -8.10
CA VAL A 3 -7.31 -6.60 -9.35
C VAL A 3 -8.23 -7.74 -9.78
N GLU A 4 -8.61 -8.63 -8.86
CA GLU A 4 -9.51 -9.75 -9.15
C GLU A 4 -10.91 -9.29 -9.61
N ARG A 5 -11.36 -8.13 -9.13
CA ARG A 5 -12.65 -7.55 -9.48
C ARG A 5 -12.58 -6.66 -10.73
N GLY A 6 -11.41 -6.55 -11.38
CA GLY A 6 -11.20 -5.63 -12.50
C GLY A 6 -11.25 -4.15 -12.10
N LEU A 7 -11.03 -3.84 -10.82
CA LEU A 7 -11.06 -2.48 -10.27
C LEU A 7 -9.65 -1.92 -10.13
N ASN A 8 -9.52 -0.59 -10.25
CA ASN A 8 -8.25 0.10 -10.04
C ASN A 8 -7.92 0.15 -8.53
N PRO A 9 -6.81 -0.46 -8.06
CA PRO A 9 -6.47 -0.49 -6.64
C PRO A 9 -6.12 0.89 -6.05
N ILE A 10 -5.79 1.87 -6.87
CA ILE A 10 -5.43 3.23 -6.42
C ILE A 10 -6.67 4.10 -6.22
N THR A 11 -7.67 3.98 -7.09
CA THR A 11 -8.82 4.89 -7.12
C THR A 11 -10.10 4.29 -6.55
N THR A 12 -10.12 2.98 -6.27
CA THR A 12 -11.29 2.32 -5.67
C THR A 12 -11.30 2.45 -4.16
N HIS A 13 -12.44 2.83 -3.59
CA HIS A 13 -12.70 2.81 -2.16
C HIS A 13 -13.03 1.38 -1.73
N LEU A 14 -12.08 0.71 -1.04
CA LEU A 14 -12.23 -0.66 -0.58
C LEU A 14 -11.54 -0.85 0.77
N VAL A 15 -12.18 -1.60 1.65
CA VAL A 15 -11.57 -2.16 2.85
C VAL A 15 -11.61 -3.68 2.80
N VAL A 16 -10.65 -4.33 3.43
CA VAL A 16 -10.71 -5.78 3.70
C VAL A 16 -11.10 -5.95 5.15
N ALA A 17 -12.34 -6.28 5.40
CA ALA A 17 -12.91 -6.49 6.72
C ALA A 17 -14.09 -7.47 6.67
N ASP A 18 -14.30 -8.19 7.76
CA ASP A 18 -15.46 -9.07 7.91
C ASP A 18 -16.59 -8.30 8.63
N GLU A 19 -17.55 -7.80 7.86
CA GLU A 19 -18.72 -7.07 8.37
C GLU A 19 -19.66 -7.95 9.20
N ASN A 20 -19.61 -9.27 9.03
CA ASN A 20 -20.49 -10.20 9.75
C ASN A 20 -20.03 -10.46 11.19
N ARG A 21 -18.83 -10.04 11.57
CA ARG A 21 -18.33 -10.24 12.94
C ARG A 21 -18.81 -9.14 13.87
N THR A 22 -18.21 -7.98 13.77
CA THR A 22 -18.54 -6.82 14.61
C THR A 22 -17.97 -5.54 13.98
N GLU A 23 -18.64 -4.41 14.22
CA GLU A 23 -18.13 -3.08 13.81
C GLU A 23 -16.78 -2.72 14.44
N LYS A 24 -16.37 -3.40 15.53
CA LYS A 24 -15.06 -3.23 16.16
C LYS A 24 -13.94 -4.00 15.44
N THR A 25 -14.27 -4.78 14.40
CA THR A 25 -13.31 -5.52 13.60
C THR A 25 -12.29 -4.56 12.99
N ILE A 26 -11.01 -4.90 13.11
CA ILE A 26 -9.92 -4.14 12.48
C ILE A 26 -9.88 -4.51 11.00
N CYS A 27 -9.85 -3.50 10.14
CA CYS A 27 -9.63 -3.70 8.71
C CYS A 27 -8.24 -4.30 8.48
N LEU A 28 -8.18 -5.41 7.77
CA LEU A 28 -6.91 -6.02 7.38
C LEU A 28 -6.16 -5.12 6.38
N ALA A 29 -6.90 -4.44 5.51
CA ALA A 29 -6.38 -3.46 4.57
C ALA A 29 -7.41 -2.36 4.29
N VAL A 30 -6.90 -1.18 3.95
CA VAL A 30 -7.66 0.00 3.51
C VAL A 30 -7.01 0.52 2.23
N SER A 31 -7.80 0.76 1.19
CA SER A 31 -7.28 1.23 -0.10
C SER A 31 -6.67 2.64 -0.01
N PRO A 32 -5.72 2.98 -0.92
CA PRO A 32 -5.14 4.33 -0.99
C PRO A 32 -6.20 5.43 -1.12
N ALA A 33 -7.25 5.19 -1.89
CA ALA A 33 -8.34 6.15 -2.07
C ALA A 33 -9.07 6.48 -0.75
N LEU A 34 -9.29 5.50 0.13
CA LEU A 34 -9.87 5.73 1.46
C LEU A 34 -8.86 6.36 2.43
N LYS A 35 -7.58 5.96 2.36
CA LYS A 35 -6.51 6.60 3.16
C LYS A 35 -6.38 8.09 2.87
N ALA A 36 -6.64 8.54 1.65
CA ALA A 36 -6.64 9.96 1.27
C ALA A 36 -7.67 10.79 2.06
N TYR A 37 -8.70 10.16 2.61
CA TYR A 37 -9.66 10.80 3.52
C TYR A 37 -9.25 10.75 5.01
N GLY A 38 -8.02 10.34 5.31
CA GLY A 38 -7.50 10.26 6.68
C GLY A 38 -7.87 8.96 7.42
N ILE A 39 -8.39 7.94 6.71
CA ILE A 39 -8.69 6.63 7.30
C ILE A 39 -7.38 5.85 7.48
N SER A 40 -7.09 5.38 8.68
CA SER A 40 -5.90 4.59 8.98
C SER A 40 -5.89 3.26 8.21
N GLY A 41 -4.69 2.78 7.83
CA GLY A 41 -4.53 1.48 7.18
C GLY A 41 -4.99 0.28 8.04
N ARG A 42 -5.11 0.47 9.36
CA ARG A 42 -5.63 -0.52 10.32
C ARG A 42 -6.81 0.04 11.12
N ALA A 43 -7.62 0.90 10.50
CA ALA A 43 -8.84 1.42 11.11
C ALA A 43 -9.79 0.28 11.53
N ARG A 44 -10.54 0.51 12.57
CA ARG A 44 -11.70 -0.35 12.88
C ARG A 44 -12.83 -0.03 11.93
N LEU A 45 -13.67 -0.99 11.64
CA LEU A 45 -14.74 -0.83 10.66
C LEU A 45 -15.69 0.33 11.01
N PHE A 46 -16.02 0.50 12.29
CA PHE A 46 -16.86 1.63 12.72
C PHE A 46 -16.21 3.00 12.43
N GLU A 47 -14.87 3.11 12.52
CA GLU A 47 -14.15 4.35 12.20
C GLU A 47 -14.26 4.68 10.71
N VAL A 48 -14.24 3.65 9.86
CA VAL A 48 -14.50 3.79 8.41
C VAL A 48 -15.91 4.31 8.16
N VAL A 49 -16.91 3.67 8.78
CA VAL A 49 -18.32 4.05 8.66
C VAL A 49 -18.55 5.50 9.08
N GLU A 50 -18.02 5.89 10.25
CA GLU A 50 -18.19 7.25 10.77
C GLU A 50 -17.47 8.29 9.87
N ARG A 51 -16.27 7.96 9.38
CA ARG A 51 -15.56 8.86 8.48
C ARG A 51 -16.28 9.04 7.15
N VAL A 52 -16.81 7.96 6.57
CA VAL A 52 -17.62 8.00 5.35
C VAL A 52 -18.88 8.85 5.54
N LYS A 53 -19.56 8.73 6.67
CA LYS A 53 -20.72 9.60 7.01
C LYS A 53 -20.31 11.08 7.03
N GLN A 54 -19.21 11.43 7.70
CA GLN A 54 -18.70 12.81 7.76
C GLN A 54 -18.40 13.36 6.36
N ILE A 55 -17.68 12.58 5.54
CA ILE A 55 -17.38 12.95 4.16
C ILE A 55 -18.66 13.18 3.36
N ASN A 56 -19.66 12.31 3.52
CA ASN A 56 -20.92 12.46 2.81
C ASN A 56 -21.73 13.69 3.27
N LEU A 57 -21.66 14.09 4.53
CA LEU A 57 -22.23 15.36 4.97
C LEU A 57 -21.57 16.56 4.28
N GLU A 58 -20.24 16.55 4.17
CA GLU A 58 -19.50 17.60 3.47
C GLU A 58 -19.79 17.61 1.96
N ARG A 59 -19.91 16.42 1.35
CA ARG A 59 -20.25 16.29 -0.06
C ARG A 59 -21.68 16.74 -0.34
N GLN A 60 -22.65 16.37 0.51
CA GLN A 60 -24.04 16.75 0.39
C GLN A 60 -24.23 18.27 0.40
N ALA A 61 -23.46 18.97 1.24
CA ALA A 61 -23.50 20.44 1.27
C ALA A 61 -23.09 21.09 -0.06
N ARG A 62 -22.27 20.39 -0.87
CA ARG A 62 -21.77 20.83 -2.18
C ARG A 62 -22.56 20.25 -3.36
N ALA A 63 -23.38 19.22 -3.14
CA ALA A 63 -24.15 18.57 -4.16
C ALA A 63 -25.26 19.50 -4.73
N PRO A 64 -25.58 19.42 -6.03
CA PRO A 64 -26.70 20.16 -6.62
C PRO A 64 -28.00 19.85 -5.88
N GLY A 65 -28.69 20.92 -5.39
CA GLY A 65 -29.89 20.77 -4.60
C GLY A 65 -29.68 20.11 -3.22
N ARG A 66 -28.45 19.94 -2.77
CA ARG A 66 -28.07 19.28 -1.52
C ARG A 66 -28.62 17.85 -1.38
N THR A 67 -28.79 17.17 -2.50
CA THR A 67 -29.28 15.78 -2.54
C THR A 67 -28.37 14.91 -3.39
N PHE A 68 -28.19 13.66 -2.97
CA PHE A 68 -27.47 12.69 -3.77
C PHE A 68 -28.43 12.00 -4.75
N ARG A 69 -27.91 11.66 -5.94
CA ARG A 69 -28.61 10.89 -6.98
C ARG A 69 -28.14 9.44 -7.08
N GLY A 70 -27.15 9.06 -6.26
CA GLY A 70 -26.56 7.73 -6.24
C GLY A 70 -25.32 7.69 -5.37
N THR A 71 -24.59 6.59 -5.44
CA THR A 71 -23.34 6.36 -4.73
C THR A 71 -22.25 5.90 -5.68
N SER A 72 -20.98 6.09 -5.32
CA SER A 72 -19.86 5.51 -6.04
C SER A 72 -18.72 5.13 -5.08
N HIS A 73 -18.07 4.03 -5.40
CA HIS A 73 -16.82 3.60 -4.78
C HIS A 73 -15.57 3.99 -5.60
N SER A 74 -15.72 4.80 -6.64
CA SER A 74 -14.61 5.31 -7.47
C SER A 74 -14.28 6.76 -7.11
N ALA A 75 -13.02 7.00 -6.72
CA ALA A 75 -12.54 8.35 -6.45
C ALA A 75 -12.58 9.26 -7.70
N GLU A 76 -12.48 8.68 -8.89
CA GLU A 76 -12.56 9.39 -10.16
C GLU A 76 -14.00 9.85 -10.44
N GLU A 77 -14.97 8.94 -10.32
CA GLU A 77 -16.39 9.28 -10.45
C GLU A 77 -16.82 10.31 -9.41
N LEU A 78 -16.41 10.15 -8.16
CA LEU A 78 -16.76 11.11 -7.10
C LEU A 78 -16.18 12.51 -7.33
N ARG A 79 -15.05 12.62 -8.06
CA ARG A 79 -14.50 13.92 -8.48
C ARG A 79 -15.29 14.53 -9.62
N ALA A 80 -15.70 13.71 -10.58
CA ALA A 80 -16.49 14.17 -11.75
C ALA A 80 -17.95 14.47 -11.40
N HIS A 81 -18.52 13.79 -10.39
CA HIS A 81 -19.93 13.79 -10.06
C HIS A 81 -20.17 14.17 -8.59
N PRO A 82 -20.32 15.47 -8.27
CA PRO A 82 -20.58 15.92 -6.90
C PRO A 82 -21.92 15.47 -6.35
N GLU A 83 -22.87 15.06 -7.20
CA GLU A 83 -24.17 14.49 -6.85
C GLU A 83 -24.13 13.03 -6.39
N LEU A 84 -22.95 12.38 -6.38
CA LEU A 84 -22.78 11.02 -5.86
C LEU A 84 -22.28 11.03 -4.42
N ALA A 85 -22.85 10.20 -3.57
CA ALA A 85 -22.31 9.91 -2.25
C ALA A 85 -21.11 8.96 -2.35
N LEU A 86 -20.15 9.15 -1.46
CA LEU A 86 -19.06 8.20 -1.29
C LEU A 86 -19.59 6.90 -0.70
N ASP A 87 -19.27 5.81 -1.36
CA ASP A 87 -19.49 4.45 -0.90
C ASP A 87 -18.17 3.67 -0.94
N TYR A 88 -18.12 2.49 -0.34
CA TYR A 88 -16.94 1.64 -0.35
C TYR A 88 -17.31 0.15 -0.40
N ILE A 89 -16.40 -0.65 -0.87
CA ILE A 89 -16.52 -2.10 -0.92
C ILE A 89 -15.90 -2.67 0.35
N ALA A 90 -16.66 -3.41 1.15
CA ALA A 90 -16.12 -4.24 2.21
C ALA A 90 -15.90 -5.67 1.68
N ALA A 91 -14.65 -6.07 1.53
CA ALA A 91 -14.27 -7.39 1.05
C ALA A 91 -13.94 -8.29 2.25
N PRO A 92 -14.60 -9.45 2.41
CA PRO A 92 -14.25 -10.38 3.48
C PRO A 92 -12.82 -10.90 3.31
N PRO A 93 -12.04 -11.06 4.41
CA PRO A 93 -10.68 -11.56 4.36
C PRO A 93 -10.60 -12.98 3.80
N ARG A 94 -9.70 -13.21 2.82
CA ARG A 94 -9.46 -14.50 2.17
C ARG A 94 -8.01 -14.91 2.31
N MET A 95 -7.55 -15.24 3.53
CA MET A 95 -6.14 -15.47 3.85
C MET A 95 -5.46 -16.50 2.97
N THR A 96 -6.13 -17.63 2.67
CA THR A 96 -5.59 -18.65 1.76
C THR A 96 -5.32 -18.08 0.37
N TYR A 97 -6.19 -17.20 -0.12
CA TYR A 97 -6.01 -16.53 -1.41
C TYR A 97 -4.82 -15.57 -1.38
N TYR A 98 -4.66 -14.78 -0.31
CA TYR A 98 -3.53 -13.87 -0.15
C TYR A 98 -2.19 -14.62 -0.04
N MET A 99 -2.17 -15.76 0.67
CA MET A 99 -0.98 -16.62 0.73
C MET A 99 -0.57 -17.16 -0.64
N ARG A 100 -1.52 -17.49 -1.52
CA ARG A 100 -1.21 -17.91 -2.91
C ARG A 100 -0.51 -16.79 -3.69
N TYR A 101 -0.98 -15.56 -3.56
CA TYR A 101 -0.34 -14.41 -4.20
C TYR A 101 1.03 -14.10 -3.59
N SER A 102 1.16 -14.16 -2.27
CA SER A 102 2.45 -14.04 -1.58
C SER A 102 3.46 -15.07 -2.10
N SER A 103 3.06 -16.34 -2.20
CA SER A 103 3.91 -17.39 -2.77
C SER A 103 4.27 -17.15 -4.24
N ARG A 104 3.32 -16.65 -5.05
CA ARG A 104 3.59 -16.30 -6.45
C ARG A 104 4.61 -15.16 -6.56
N ILE A 105 4.50 -14.14 -5.73
CA ILE A 105 5.45 -13.02 -5.68
C ILE A 105 6.83 -13.52 -5.22
N TYR A 106 6.88 -14.40 -4.22
CA TYR A 106 8.13 -15.02 -3.77
C TYR A 106 8.83 -15.77 -4.91
N GLN A 107 8.09 -16.52 -5.75
CA GLN A 107 8.65 -17.19 -6.93
C GLN A 107 9.22 -16.20 -7.97
N ILE A 108 8.67 -14.99 -8.07
CA ILE A 108 9.26 -13.94 -8.92
C ILE A 108 10.62 -13.53 -8.36
N TYR A 109 10.73 -13.29 -7.05
CA TYR A 109 12.02 -12.92 -6.44
C TYR A 109 13.09 -14.01 -6.61
N LEU A 110 12.71 -15.28 -6.57
CA LEU A 110 13.63 -16.41 -6.81
C LEU A 110 14.24 -16.45 -8.22
N LYS A 111 13.69 -15.73 -9.20
CA LYS A 111 14.30 -15.57 -10.51
C LYS A 111 15.56 -14.69 -10.47
N TYR A 112 15.69 -13.86 -9.44
CA TYR A 112 16.74 -12.85 -9.30
C TYR A 112 17.78 -13.20 -8.25
N VAL A 113 17.34 -13.81 -7.14
CA VAL A 113 18.18 -14.08 -5.97
C VAL A 113 17.91 -15.47 -5.43
N ALA A 114 18.88 -16.06 -4.76
CA ALA A 114 18.73 -17.37 -4.14
C ALA A 114 17.85 -17.30 -2.89
N ALA A 115 17.23 -18.41 -2.53
CA ALA A 115 16.31 -18.49 -1.40
C ALA A 115 16.96 -18.13 -0.05
N GLU A 116 18.25 -18.45 0.12
CA GLU A 116 19.02 -18.14 1.33
C GLU A 116 19.23 -16.64 1.55
N ASP A 117 19.13 -15.83 0.48
CA ASP A 117 19.29 -14.38 0.55
C ASP A 117 17.93 -13.66 0.66
N ILE A 118 16.81 -14.41 0.76
CA ILE A 118 15.46 -13.88 0.99
C ILE A 118 14.99 -14.24 2.40
N HIS A 119 14.77 -13.24 3.23
CA HIS A 119 14.12 -13.41 4.52
C HIS A 119 12.65 -13.02 4.44
N VAL A 120 11.75 -14.00 4.54
CA VAL A 120 10.29 -13.76 4.59
C VAL A 120 9.96 -13.23 5.98
N TYR A 121 9.60 -11.94 6.02
CA TYR A 121 9.26 -11.25 7.27
C TYR A 121 7.79 -11.40 7.62
N SER A 122 6.92 -11.33 6.62
CA SER A 122 5.47 -11.51 6.76
C SER A 122 4.86 -12.03 5.45
N ILE A 123 3.55 -12.17 5.40
CA ILE A 123 2.83 -12.58 4.18
C ILE A 123 3.03 -11.60 3.01
N ASP A 124 3.32 -10.34 3.29
CA ASP A 124 3.39 -9.23 2.33
C ASP A 124 4.74 -8.50 2.33
N GLU A 125 5.70 -8.93 3.15
CA GLU A 125 7.02 -8.31 3.26
C GLU A 125 8.15 -9.33 3.23
N VAL A 126 9.19 -9.02 2.45
CA VAL A 126 10.46 -9.77 2.43
C VAL A 126 11.62 -8.79 2.56
N PHE A 127 12.73 -9.28 3.14
CA PHE A 127 14.03 -8.65 3.02
C PHE A 127 14.89 -9.47 2.06
N ILE A 128 15.64 -8.79 1.22
CA ILE A 128 16.51 -9.42 0.22
C ILE A 128 17.91 -8.85 0.38
N ASP A 129 18.90 -9.72 0.61
CA ASP A 129 20.30 -9.33 0.49
C ASP A 129 20.71 -9.36 -1.00
N ALA A 130 20.73 -8.18 -1.61
CA ALA A 130 21.07 -8.02 -3.02
C ALA A 130 22.58 -7.94 -3.29
N THR A 131 23.43 -7.89 -2.26
CA THR A 131 24.86 -7.53 -2.37
C THR A 131 25.61 -8.36 -3.41
N ARG A 132 25.45 -9.68 -3.41
CA ARG A 132 26.16 -10.59 -4.33
C ARG A 132 25.70 -10.44 -5.78
N TYR A 133 24.47 -9.98 -5.99
CA TYR A 133 23.79 -9.96 -7.30
C TYR A 133 24.03 -8.69 -8.09
N LEU A 134 24.37 -7.58 -7.42
CA LEU A 134 24.54 -6.27 -8.07
C LEU A 134 25.59 -6.31 -9.17
N ARG A 135 26.73 -6.96 -8.89
CA ARG A 135 27.80 -7.11 -9.88
C ARG A 135 27.38 -8.01 -11.05
N THR A 136 26.68 -9.09 -10.77
CA THR A 136 26.21 -10.07 -11.78
C THR A 136 25.22 -9.42 -12.74
N TYR A 137 24.30 -8.62 -12.22
CA TYR A 137 23.31 -7.92 -13.04
C TYR A 137 23.82 -6.59 -13.62
N GLY A 138 24.99 -6.09 -13.17
CA GLY A 138 25.49 -4.77 -13.57
C GLY A 138 24.56 -3.63 -13.16
N LYS A 139 23.88 -3.76 -12.02
CA LYS A 139 22.83 -2.85 -11.53
C LYS A 139 23.12 -2.37 -10.12
N THR A 140 22.61 -1.18 -9.81
CA THR A 140 22.47 -0.71 -8.42
C THR A 140 21.37 -1.50 -7.69
N ALA A 141 21.38 -1.46 -6.37
CA ALA A 141 20.33 -2.10 -5.56
C ALA A 141 18.93 -1.52 -5.89
N ARG A 142 18.85 -0.22 -6.13
CA ARG A 142 17.63 0.47 -6.55
C ARG A 142 17.11 -0.02 -7.90
N GLU A 143 17.98 -0.15 -8.90
CA GLU A 143 17.59 -0.64 -10.23
C GLU A 143 17.17 -2.11 -10.21
N LEU A 144 17.83 -2.95 -9.40
CA LEU A 144 17.45 -4.34 -9.23
C LEU A 144 16.10 -4.47 -8.51
N ALA A 145 15.87 -3.70 -7.45
CA ALA A 145 14.60 -3.65 -6.76
C ALA A 145 13.48 -3.16 -7.70
N ALA A 146 13.71 -2.10 -8.47
CA ALA A 146 12.75 -1.60 -9.46
C ALA A 146 12.37 -2.66 -10.49
N GLN A 147 13.35 -3.44 -10.97
CA GLN A 147 13.09 -4.53 -11.91
C GLN A 147 12.23 -5.63 -11.27
N MET A 148 12.56 -6.06 -10.05
CA MET A 148 11.79 -7.09 -9.34
C MET A 148 10.33 -6.67 -9.09
N ILE A 149 10.10 -5.45 -8.58
CA ILE A 149 8.74 -4.98 -8.31
C ILE A 149 7.97 -4.63 -9.59
N GLY A 150 8.66 -4.25 -10.67
CA GLY A 150 8.06 -4.11 -12.00
C GLY A 150 7.53 -5.43 -12.54
N GLU A 151 8.28 -6.55 -12.36
CA GLU A 151 7.80 -7.88 -12.74
C GLU A 151 6.64 -8.34 -11.85
N VAL A 152 6.68 -8.04 -10.55
CA VAL A 152 5.53 -8.29 -9.65
C VAL A 152 4.28 -7.59 -10.15
N LEU A 153 4.39 -6.32 -10.52
CA LEU A 153 3.27 -5.56 -11.08
C LEU A 153 2.76 -6.18 -12.38
N HIS A 154 3.67 -6.48 -13.31
CA HIS A 154 3.31 -7.08 -14.59
C HIS A 154 2.59 -8.42 -14.44
N ASP A 155 3.13 -9.32 -13.60
CA ASP A 155 2.62 -10.70 -13.47
C ASP A 155 1.38 -10.80 -12.57
N THR A 156 1.22 -9.89 -11.60
CA THR A 156 0.16 -10.01 -10.57
C THR A 156 -0.81 -8.83 -10.54
N GLY A 157 -0.50 -7.71 -11.19
CA GLY A 157 -1.23 -6.46 -11.06
C GLY A 157 -1.09 -5.79 -9.68
N ILE A 158 -0.20 -6.29 -8.81
CA ILE A 158 0.01 -5.76 -7.47
C ILE A 158 1.16 -4.76 -7.49
N ILE A 159 0.89 -3.54 -7.01
CA ILE A 159 1.89 -2.48 -6.87
C ILE A 159 2.63 -2.69 -5.55
N ALA A 160 3.92 -3.04 -5.63
CA ALA A 160 4.79 -3.17 -4.47
C ALA A 160 5.52 -1.85 -4.18
N THR A 161 5.93 -1.67 -2.92
CA THR A 161 6.79 -0.57 -2.47
C THR A 161 8.12 -1.14 -2.02
N ALA A 162 9.23 -0.48 -2.34
CA ALA A 162 10.55 -0.93 -1.92
C ALA A 162 11.33 0.14 -1.15
N GLY A 163 12.01 -0.31 -0.10
CA GLY A 163 13.05 0.45 0.58
C GLY A 163 14.41 -0.18 0.34
N VAL A 164 15.40 0.62 -0.02
CA VAL A 164 16.79 0.20 -0.23
C VAL A 164 17.65 0.81 0.87
N GLY A 165 18.57 0.03 1.42
CA GLY A 165 19.48 0.51 2.45
C GLY A 165 20.74 -0.33 2.53
N SER A 166 21.82 0.22 3.09
CA SER A 166 23.09 -0.48 3.30
C SER A 166 22.99 -1.60 4.37
N ASN A 167 21.89 -1.68 5.07
CA ASN A 167 21.55 -2.74 6.00
C ASN A 167 20.02 -2.90 6.12
N LEU A 168 19.60 -3.98 6.78
CA LEU A 168 18.20 -4.33 6.95
C LEU A 168 17.37 -3.23 7.64
N TYR A 169 17.92 -2.58 8.67
CA TYR A 169 17.22 -1.50 9.37
C TYR A 169 16.98 -0.31 8.46
N LEU A 170 18.00 0.17 7.75
CA LEU A 170 17.88 1.30 6.83
C LEU A 170 16.94 0.99 5.66
N ALA A 171 16.96 -0.24 5.13
CA ALA A 171 16.02 -0.67 4.10
C ALA A 171 14.57 -0.61 4.61
N LYS A 172 14.33 -1.12 5.83
CA LYS A 172 12.97 -1.08 6.43
C LYS A 172 12.50 0.33 6.71
N VAL A 173 13.35 1.18 7.26
CA VAL A 173 13.02 2.59 7.54
C VAL A 173 12.82 3.37 6.24
N ALA A 174 13.63 3.13 5.21
CA ALA A 174 13.43 3.72 3.89
C ALA A 174 12.04 3.36 3.33
N MET A 175 11.62 2.11 3.47
CA MET A 175 10.32 1.66 3.01
C MET A 175 9.18 2.29 3.83
N ASP A 176 9.25 2.23 5.16
CA ASP A 176 8.12 2.60 6.02
C ASP A 176 7.91 4.11 6.11
N ILE A 177 8.98 4.90 6.17
CA ILE A 177 8.90 6.34 6.40
C ILE A 177 8.99 7.12 5.07
N LEU A 178 9.92 6.77 4.18
CA LEU A 178 10.15 7.56 2.98
C LEU A 178 9.37 7.05 1.77
N ALA A 179 9.46 5.76 1.44
CA ALA A 179 8.86 5.23 0.22
C ALA A 179 7.33 5.33 0.23
N LYS A 180 6.68 5.13 1.37
CA LYS A 180 5.21 5.28 1.51
C LYS A 180 4.71 6.69 1.20
N HIS A 181 5.56 7.70 1.37
CA HIS A 181 5.25 9.12 1.11
C HIS A 181 5.91 9.66 -0.17
N ALA A 182 6.75 8.85 -0.84
CA ALA A 182 7.37 9.22 -2.09
C ALA A 182 6.33 9.45 -3.20
N VAL A 183 6.65 10.33 -4.13
CA VAL A 183 5.85 10.49 -5.35
C VAL A 183 5.93 9.18 -6.13
N PRO A 184 4.79 8.57 -6.48
CA PRO A 184 4.80 7.36 -7.30
C PRO A 184 5.33 7.65 -8.70
N ASP A 185 5.97 6.66 -9.32
CA ASP A 185 6.27 6.70 -10.74
C ASP A 185 5.01 6.55 -11.62
N GLU A 186 5.18 6.50 -12.93
CA GLU A 186 4.09 6.34 -13.91
C GLU A 186 3.25 5.06 -13.71
N ASN A 187 3.81 4.04 -13.06
CA ASN A 187 3.14 2.78 -12.74
C ASN A 187 2.57 2.74 -11.32
N GLY A 188 2.68 3.83 -10.57
CA GLY A 188 2.24 3.92 -9.17
C GLY A 188 3.22 3.34 -8.16
N VAL A 189 4.41 2.92 -8.59
CA VAL A 189 5.45 2.34 -7.75
C VAL A 189 6.14 3.43 -6.92
N ARG A 190 6.39 3.13 -5.66
CA ARG A 190 7.10 4.01 -4.73
C ARG A 190 8.35 3.33 -4.21
N MET A 191 9.46 4.05 -4.24
CA MET A 191 10.74 3.56 -3.76
C MET A 191 11.52 4.65 -3.03
N ALA A 192 12.24 4.27 -2.00
CA ALA A 192 13.19 5.15 -1.31
C ALA A 192 14.49 4.41 -0.99
N GLU A 193 15.55 5.17 -0.81
CA GLU A 193 16.87 4.65 -0.47
C GLU A 193 17.45 5.45 0.70
N LEU A 194 18.09 4.75 1.65
CA LEU A 194 18.79 5.34 2.78
C LEU A 194 20.19 4.76 2.94
N THR A 195 21.14 5.65 3.06
CA THR A 195 22.47 5.41 3.65
C THR A 195 22.47 5.90 5.08
N GLU A 196 23.51 5.58 5.87
CA GLU A 196 23.66 6.16 7.22
C GLU A 196 23.70 7.69 7.21
N GLN A 197 24.37 8.27 6.21
CA GLN A 197 24.45 9.72 6.08
C GLN A 197 23.08 10.32 5.79
N SER A 198 22.38 9.85 4.75
CA SER A 198 21.07 10.37 4.38
C SER A 198 20.00 10.11 5.46
N TYR A 199 20.13 9.03 6.23
CA TYR A 199 19.30 8.79 7.41
C TYR A 199 19.45 9.90 8.47
N ARG A 200 20.70 10.28 8.79
CA ARG A 200 20.96 11.38 9.73
C ARG A 200 20.45 12.71 9.21
N GLU A 201 20.66 12.99 7.93
CA GLU A 201 20.24 14.25 7.30
C GLU A 201 18.72 14.40 7.20
N GLN A 202 18.01 13.34 6.85
CA GLN A 202 16.57 13.41 6.55
C GLN A 202 15.68 13.03 7.73
N LEU A 203 16.11 12.12 8.61
CA LEU A 203 15.25 11.52 9.62
C LEU A 203 15.67 11.79 11.07
N TRP A 204 16.77 12.52 11.31
CA TRP A 204 17.22 12.82 12.69
C TRP A 204 16.17 13.57 13.53
N SER A 205 15.42 14.45 12.90
CA SER A 205 14.36 15.22 13.54
C SER A 205 12.95 14.65 13.33
N HIS A 206 12.84 13.47 12.69
CA HIS A 206 11.53 12.87 12.38
C HIS A 206 10.72 12.57 13.64
N ARG A 207 9.44 12.83 13.60
CA ARG A 207 8.46 12.54 14.65
C ARG A 207 7.16 12.04 14.01
N PRO A 208 6.43 11.15 14.70
CA PRO A 208 6.74 10.57 16.01
C PRO A 208 7.83 9.47 15.91
N LEU A 209 8.51 9.20 17.01
CA LEU A 209 9.55 8.15 17.04
C LEU A 209 8.98 6.74 16.81
N THR A 210 7.71 6.53 17.09
CA THR A 210 6.98 5.28 16.85
C THR A 210 6.83 4.91 15.37
N ASP A 211 7.17 5.81 14.44
CA ASP A 211 7.22 5.49 13.01
C ASP A 211 8.45 4.61 12.67
N PHE A 212 9.50 4.68 13.51
CA PHE A 212 10.68 3.87 13.30
C PHE A 212 10.44 2.42 13.70
N TRP A 213 10.92 1.52 12.87
CA TRP A 213 10.77 0.09 13.07
C TRP A 213 11.36 -0.36 14.42
N ARG A 214 10.56 -1.04 15.24
CA ARG A 214 10.88 -1.55 16.58
C ARG A 214 11.14 -0.48 17.65
N VAL A 215 10.64 0.71 17.47
CA VAL A 215 10.62 1.78 18.49
C VAL A 215 9.27 1.86 19.17
#